data_529531473f94ae809de70ff506ede258
#
_entry.id   529531473f94ae809de70ff506ede258
#
_cell.length_a   1.000
_cell.length_b   1.000
_cell.length_c   1.000
_cell.angle_alpha   90.00
_cell.angle_beta   90.00
_cell.angle_gamma   90.00
#
_symmetry.space_group_name_H-M   'P 1'
#
loop_
_entity.id
_entity.type
_entity.pdbx_description
1 polymer ?
#
loop_
_entity_poly.entity_id
_entity_poly.type
_entity_poly.pdbx_seq_one_letter_code
_entity_poly.pdbx_strand_id
1 'polypeptide(L)'
;MAVSPAYAAQPSTSPLIFSPIDSGNNFATGSARINLVTTTSPDAALIPPVSTQVTHMLARGPLDPNALYAISGGHNDVFAQLSAGSNAAAVAGIVTAANDLTAQITRLQSAGARHLIVVGIMDMTKTPIASMPGNVPDPLLLGNLVSSFNAVLESGLAGKNLLYFNTGKMLDTVIANPAAYGFTNVTDAATSSSLGHAPDPGKETAYLFADIRHPSAQFHKIMSEWIYSSLEGASRVGTMSLVPLGRSGAQWRSIDGRFNQFQNFGYKGQGFFVTGDYASSQKDAYAGAPSVDGFGSSLIMGYEKAFGDQLFAGVTLGYGNAPFDLGNNQGTVKYNEWALSAFASQKFGAFYVNGLATYSWLDYESKRNIALGPLNTSEQGDTRGDQFGVKGQIGYNFTLGNIIH
;
A
#
# COMPACT_ATOMS: atom_id res chain seq x y z
N MET A 1 -2.32 -8.21 -5.88
CA MET A 1 -2.27 -8.30 -7.36
C MET A 1 -1.26 -9.39 -7.73
N ALA A 2 -1.71 -10.48 -8.31
CA ALA A 2 -0.78 -11.38 -8.98
C ALA A 2 -0.39 -10.68 -10.29
N VAL A 3 0.86 -10.26 -10.42
CA VAL A 3 1.38 -9.77 -11.70
C VAL A 3 1.37 -10.95 -12.64
N SER A 4 0.60 -10.86 -13.73
CA SER A 4 0.61 -11.91 -14.76
C SER A 4 2.04 -12.13 -15.23
N PRO A 5 2.52 -13.39 -15.41
CA PRO A 5 3.85 -13.65 -15.94
C PRO A 5 4.14 -12.96 -17.28
N ALA A 6 3.09 -12.64 -18.05
CA ALA A 6 3.21 -11.88 -19.30
C ALA A 6 3.64 -10.42 -19.11
N TYR A 7 3.51 -9.88 -17.88
CA TYR A 7 3.92 -8.53 -17.51
C TYR A 7 5.17 -8.51 -16.62
N ALA A 8 5.75 -9.66 -16.29
CA ALA A 8 7.05 -9.68 -15.64
C ALA A 8 8.09 -9.03 -16.57
N ALA A 9 8.90 -8.13 -16.00
CA ALA A 9 10.00 -7.53 -16.74
C ALA A 9 10.89 -8.63 -17.28
N GLN A 10 10.98 -8.76 -18.60
CA GLN A 10 11.88 -9.73 -19.24
C GLN A 10 13.29 -9.16 -19.12
N PRO A 11 14.26 -9.91 -18.53
CA PRO A 11 15.64 -9.47 -18.55
C PRO A 11 16.12 -9.38 -20.01
N SER A 12 16.89 -8.36 -20.31
CA SER A 12 17.63 -8.30 -21.58
C SER A 12 18.56 -9.52 -21.65
N THR A 13 18.58 -10.21 -22.77
CA THR A 13 19.44 -11.37 -22.98
C THR A 13 20.93 -11.02 -23.06
N SER A 14 21.27 -9.73 -23.04
CA SER A 14 22.63 -9.23 -22.91
C SER A 14 22.68 -8.18 -21.80
N PRO A 15 23.52 -8.39 -20.75
CA PRO A 15 23.66 -7.43 -19.66
C PRO A 15 24.33 -6.11 -20.07
N LEU A 16 24.86 -6.01 -21.29
CA LEU A 16 25.65 -4.88 -21.78
C LEU A 16 25.09 -4.19 -23.01
N ILE A 17 24.10 -4.77 -23.70
CA ILE A 17 23.54 -4.18 -24.92
C ILE A 17 22.06 -3.96 -24.74
N PHE A 18 21.67 -2.71 -24.67
CA PHE A 18 20.29 -2.31 -24.78
C PHE A 18 19.83 -2.53 -26.23
N SER A 19 19.20 -3.65 -26.47
CA SER A 19 18.29 -3.75 -27.60
C SER A 19 16.92 -3.34 -27.05
N PRO A 20 16.26 -2.31 -27.57
CA PRO A 20 14.88 -2.05 -27.23
C PRO A 20 14.11 -3.31 -27.61
N ILE A 21 13.71 -4.09 -26.60
CA ILE A 21 12.85 -5.25 -26.83
C ILE A 21 11.51 -4.64 -27.23
N ASP A 22 11.16 -4.76 -28.49
CA ASP A 22 9.95 -4.17 -29.06
C ASP A 22 8.65 -4.62 -28.40
N SER A 23 8.71 -5.59 -27.48
CA SER A 23 7.56 -6.18 -26.79
C SER A 23 7.64 -6.17 -25.25
N GLY A 24 8.79 -5.85 -24.63
CA GLY A 24 8.96 -5.89 -23.16
C GLY A 24 8.60 -4.58 -22.47
N ASN A 25 8.35 -4.63 -21.16
CA ASN A 25 8.07 -3.45 -20.31
C ASN A 25 9.27 -3.03 -19.47
N ASN A 26 10.42 -3.65 -19.64
CA ASN A 26 11.65 -3.25 -18.97
C ASN A 26 12.49 -2.38 -19.91
N PHE A 27 12.55 -1.08 -19.60
CA PHE A 27 13.34 -0.09 -20.33
C PHE A 27 14.67 0.21 -19.64
N ALA A 28 14.90 -0.36 -18.46
CA ALA A 28 16.06 -0.07 -17.64
C ALA A 28 17.34 -0.67 -18.25
N THR A 29 18.40 0.14 -18.22
CA THR A 29 19.74 -0.29 -18.66
C THR A 29 20.73 -0.09 -17.51
N GLY A 30 21.53 -1.11 -17.23
CA GLY A 30 22.63 -1.00 -16.27
C GLY A 30 23.63 0.09 -16.64
N SER A 31 24.33 0.65 -15.67
CA SER A 31 25.32 1.75 -15.82
C SER A 31 24.76 3.08 -16.37
N ALA A 32 23.45 3.20 -16.60
CA ALA A 32 22.84 4.44 -17.11
C ALA A 32 22.96 5.59 -16.09
N ARG A 33 23.27 6.76 -16.58
CA ARG A 33 23.10 8.04 -15.89
C ARG A 33 21.70 8.59 -16.20
N ILE A 34 21.30 9.62 -15.49
CA ILE A 34 19.93 10.15 -15.65
C ILE A 34 19.75 10.85 -16.99
N ASN A 35 20.60 11.79 -17.33
CA ASN A 35 20.46 12.60 -18.56
C ASN A 35 21.71 12.65 -19.44
N LEU A 36 22.86 12.27 -18.90
CA LEU A 36 24.13 12.30 -19.61
C LEU A 36 24.53 10.88 -20.01
N VAL A 37 25.26 10.78 -21.14
CA VAL A 37 25.85 9.49 -21.55
C VAL A 37 26.94 9.10 -20.56
N THR A 38 27.01 7.83 -20.22
CA THR A 38 28.10 7.26 -19.43
C THR A 38 29.40 7.29 -20.26
N THR A 39 30.48 7.86 -19.73
CA THR A 39 31.77 7.98 -20.42
C THR A 39 32.82 6.98 -19.94
N THR A 40 32.52 6.24 -18.87
CA THR A 40 33.48 5.37 -18.19
C THR A 40 33.40 3.90 -18.60
N SER A 41 32.47 3.53 -19.49
CA SER A 41 32.34 2.18 -20.03
C SER A 41 32.85 2.13 -21.47
N PRO A 42 33.50 1.06 -21.90
CA PRO A 42 33.83 0.81 -23.32
C PRO A 42 32.58 0.85 -24.22
N ASP A 43 31.43 0.46 -23.67
CA ASP A 43 30.14 0.43 -24.36
C ASP A 43 29.28 1.67 -24.09
N ALA A 44 29.86 2.77 -23.68
CA ALA A 44 29.18 4.02 -23.28
C ALA A 44 28.13 4.49 -24.30
N ALA A 45 28.42 4.34 -25.59
CA ALA A 45 27.51 4.72 -26.68
C ALA A 45 26.24 3.85 -26.77
N LEU A 46 26.26 2.67 -26.13
CA LEU A 46 25.14 1.71 -26.11
C LEU A 46 24.27 1.80 -24.83
N ILE A 47 24.65 2.67 -23.89
CA ILE A 47 23.96 2.85 -22.61
C ILE A 47 23.09 4.12 -22.68
N PRO A 48 21.79 3.98 -23.02
CA PRO A 48 20.91 5.14 -23.07
C PRO A 48 20.67 5.71 -21.68
N PRO A 49 20.75 7.04 -21.49
CA PRO A 49 20.35 7.69 -20.25
C PRO A 49 18.89 7.38 -19.88
N VAL A 50 18.55 7.49 -18.59
CA VAL A 50 17.17 7.32 -18.10
C VAL A 50 16.18 8.21 -18.87
N SER A 51 16.57 9.42 -19.22
CA SER A 51 15.75 10.36 -20.04
C SER A 51 15.42 9.79 -21.43
N THR A 52 16.36 9.09 -22.04
CA THR A 52 16.16 8.40 -23.33
C THR A 52 15.28 7.16 -23.14
N GLN A 53 15.48 6.39 -22.08
CA GLN A 53 14.66 5.23 -21.74
C GLN A 53 13.18 5.65 -21.54
N VAL A 54 12.93 6.73 -20.82
CA VAL A 54 11.59 7.32 -20.65
C VAL A 54 11.03 7.76 -22.00
N THR A 55 11.84 8.38 -22.85
CA THR A 55 11.41 8.77 -24.21
C THR A 55 10.99 7.56 -25.06
N HIS A 56 11.75 6.47 -25.02
CA HIS A 56 11.39 5.23 -25.70
C HIS A 56 10.10 4.62 -25.15
N MET A 57 9.90 4.62 -23.83
CA MET A 57 8.64 4.17 -23.22
C MET A 57 7.46 4.98 -23.76
N LEU A 58 7.56 6.32 -23.72
CA LEU A 58 6.50 7.22 -24.15
C LEU A 58 6.22 7.15 -25.66
N ALA A 59 7.20 6.79 -26.47
CA ALA A 59 7.05 6.59 -27.92
C ALA A 59 6.16 5.38 -28.28
N ARG A 60 5.92 4.46 -27.34
CA ARG A 60 5.03 3.31 -27.55
C ARG A 60 3.54 3.63 -27.49
N GLY A 61 3.18 4.84 -27.09
CA GLY A 61 1.81 5.30 -26.99
C GLY A 61 1.40 5.74 -25.57
N PRO A 62 0.12 5.96 -25.34
CA PRO A 62 -0.41 6.35 -24.04
C PRO A 62 -0.09 5.34 -22.96
N LEU A 63 0.26 5.81 -21.77
CA LEU A 63 0.51 4.96 -20.61
C LEU A 63 -0.82 4.44 -20.05
N ASP A 64 -0.85 3.15 -19.66
CA ASP A 64 -1.99 2.57 -18.95
C ASP A 64 -2.09 3.19 -17.54
N PRO A 65 -3.17 3.93 -17.21
CA PRO A 65 -3.33 4.56 -15.90
C PRO A 65 -3.48 3.54 -14.75
N ASN A 66 -3.72 2.27 -15.05
CA ASN A 66 -3.86 1.19 -14.05
C ASN A 66 -2.56 0.37 -13.89
N ALA A 67 -1.56 0.60 -14.73
CA ALA A 67 -0.27 -0.07 -14.60
C ALA A 67 0.57 0.55 -13.48
N LEU A 68 1.44 -0.28 -12.88
CA LEU A 68 2.46 0.15 -11.94
C LEU A 68 3.75 0.47 -12.68
N TYR A 69 4.24 1.69 -12.50
CA TYR A 69 5.50 2.17 -13.06
C TYR A 69 6.56 2.28 -11.98
N ALA A 70 7.81 1.93 -12.29
CA ALA A 70 8.93 2.11 -11.39
C ALA A 70 10.06 2.84 -12.12
N ILE A 71 10.69 3.80 -11.43
CA ILE A 71 11.84 4.54 -11.94
C ILE A 71 12.91 4.66 -10.86
N SER A 72 14.18 4.49 -11.25
CA SER A 72 15.35 4.67 -10.41
C SER A 72 16.51 5.18 -11.26
N GLY A 73 17.40 5.95 -10.65
CA GLY A 73 18.61 6.48 -11.26
C GLY A 73 19.42 7.29 -10.27
N GLY A 74 20.67 7.63 -10.62
CA GLY A 74 21.52 8.50 -9.82
C GLY A 74 22.81 7.89 -9.32
N HIS A 75 22.90 6.58 -9.11
CA HIS A 75 24.13 5.93 -8.64
C HIS A 75 25.32 6.22 -9.57
N ASN A 76 25.11 6.09 -10.88
CA ASN A 76 26.16 6.34 -11.87
C ASN A 76 26.45 7.84 -12.03
N ASP A 77 25.52 8.72 -11.75
CA ASP A 77 25.77 10.17 -11.68
C ASP A 77 26.65 10.50 -10.48
N VAL A 78 26.43 9.89 -9.30
CA VAL A 78 27.29 10.06 -8.13
C VAL A 78 28.72 9.62 -8.47
N PHE A 79 28.92 8.43 -9.02
CA PHE A 79 30.25 7.95 -9.40
C PHE A 79 30.94 8.89 -10.40
N ALA A 80 30.22 9.40 -11.39
CA ALA A 80 30.78 10.31 -12.38
C ALA A 80 31.22 11.64 -11.75
N GLN A 81 30.52 12.12 -10.70
CA GLN A 81 30.87 13.36 -10.02
C GLN A 81 32.10 13.24 -9.11
N LEU A 82 32.53 12.05 -8.73
CA LEU A 82 33.80 11.85 -8.00
C LEU A 82 35.03 12.31 -8.79
N SER A 83 34.91 12.43 -10.11
CA SER A 83 35.96 12.94 -11.01
C SER A 83 35.78 14.39 -11.41
N ALA A 84 34.85 15.13 -10.78
CA ALA A 84 34.65 16.55 -11.07
C ALA A 84 35.83 17.39 -10.63
N GLY A 85 36.08 18.52 -11.30
CA GLY A 85 37.22 19.39 -11.05
C GLY A 85 37.25 20.05 -9.66
N SER A 86 36.11 20.02 -8.91
CA SER A 86 36.02 20.47 -7.52
C SER A 86 34.81 19.88 -6.83
N ASN A 87 34.80 19.83 -5.48
CA ASN A 87 33.64 19.38 -4.71
C ASN A 87 32.40 20.24 -4.97
N ALA A 88 32.55 21.53 -5.19
CA ALA A 88 31.44 22.41 -5.53
C ALA A 88 30.83 22.06 -6.90
N ALA A 89 31.67 21.77 -7.89
CA ALA A 89 31.21 21.31 -9.21
C ALA A 89 30.51 19.93 -9.11
N ALA A 90 31.05 19.03 -8.30
CA ALA A 90 30.45 17.71 -8.05
C ALA A 90 29.03 17.82 -7.44
N VAL A 91 28.88 18.65 -6.40
CA VAL A 91 27.57 18.90 -5.77
C VAL A 91 26.61 19.55 -6.75
N ALA A 92 27.01 20.54 -7.52
CA ALA A 92 26.16 21.17 -8.53
C ALA A 92 25.70 20.16 -9.59
N GLY A 93 26.60 19.27 -10.05
CA GLY A 93 26.28 18.23 -11.01
C GLY A 93 25.27 17.22 -10.47
N ILE A 94 25.39 16.83 -9.19
CA ILE A 94 24.45 15.86 -8.59
C ILE A 94 23.08 16.47 -8.30
N VAL A 95 23.01 17.74 -7.92
CA VAL A 95 21.75 18.51 -7.81
C VAL A 95 21.03 18.57 -9.16
N THR A 96 21.78 18.84 -10.25
CA THR A 96 21.23 18.80 -11.60
C THR A 96 20.67 17.43 -11.93
N ALA A 97 21.40 16.35 -11.65
CA ALA A 97 20.94 14.99 -11.92
C ALA A 97 19.63 14.64 -11.16
N ALA A 98 19.52 15.03 -9.88
CA ALA A 98 18.31 14.82 -9.10
C ALA A 98 17.09 15.60 -9.66
N ASN A 99 17.30 16.84 -10.11
CA ASN A 99 16.26 17.62 -10.78
C ASN A 99 15.87 17.00 -12.14
N ASP A 100 16.83 16.50 -12.90
CA ASP A 100 16.59 15.80 -14.16
C ASP A 100 15.74 14.54 -13.93
N LEU A 101 16.00 13.75 -12.87
CA LEU A 101 15.17 12.60 -12.52
C LEU A 101 13.74 13.05 -12.17
N THR A 102 13.60 14.10 -11.38
CA THR A 102 12.29 14.70 -11.05
C THR A 102 11.53 15.14 -12.31
N ALA A 103 12.23 15.67 -13.30
CA ALA A 103 11.64 16.03 -14.59
C ALA A 103 11.14 14.78 -15.36
N GLN A 104 11.90 13.67 -15.36
CA GLN A 104 11.44 12.42 -15.98
C GLN A 104 10.20 11.85 -15.27
N ILE A 105 10.15 11.91 -13.94
CA ILE A 105 8.98 11.51 -13.15
C ILE A 105 7.76 12.34 -13.53
N THR A 106 7.92 13.65 -13.66
CA THR A 106 6.85 14.56 -14.09
C THR A 106 6.38 14.24 -15.51
N ARG A 107 7.29 13.88 -16.44
CA ARG A 107 6.93 13.44 -17.80
C ARG A 107 6.06 12.18 -17.77
N LEU A 108 6.40 11.20 -16.96
CA LEU A 108 5.60 9.97 -16.80
C LEU A 108 4.21 10.27 -16.24
N GLN A 109 4.12 11.11 -15.21
CA GLN A 109 2.82 11.51 -14.63
C GLN A 109 1.96 12.28 -15.64
N SER A 110 2.56 13.21 -16.38
CA SER A 110 1.87 13.97 -17.44
C SER A 110 1.39 13.08 -18.59
N ALA A 111 2.07 11.97 -18.84
CA ALA A 111 1.69 10.97 -19.84
C ALA A 111 0.65 9.96 -19.33
N GLY A 112 0.20 10.06 -18.08
CA GLY A 112 -0.88 9.25 -17.53
C GLY A 112 -0.47 8.20 -16.51
N ALA A 113 0.81 8.08 -16.10
CA ALA A 113 1.23 7.18 -15.03
C ALA A 113 0.62 7.64 -13.68
N ARG A 114 -0.32 6.85 -13.14
CA ARG A 114 -1.00 7.14 -11.86
C ARG A 114 -0.40 6.39 -10.69
N HIS A 115 0.13 5.21 -10.91
CA HIS A 115 0.77 4.38 -9.90
C HIS A 115 2.26 4.33 -10.18
N LEU A 116 3.01 5.19 -9.51
CA LEU A 116 4.44 5.35 -9.75
C LEU A 116 5.24 5.09 -8.47
N ILE A 117 6.27 4.25 -8.59
CA ILE A 117 7.28 4.01 -7.56
C ILE A 117 8.56 4.72 -8.00
N VAL A 118 9.11 5.53 -7.10
CA VAL A 118 10.44 6.13 -7.25
C VAL A 118 11.37 5.51 -6.22
N VAL A 119 12.46 4.92 -6.70
CA VAL A 119 13.46 4.31 -5.83
C VAL A 119 14.65 5.24 -5.71
N GLY A 120 14.91 5.74 -4.50
CA GLY A 120 16.07 6.56 -4.18
C GLY A 120 17.38 5.77 -4.22
N ILE A 121 18.50 6.46 -4.17
CA ILE A 121 19.81 5.79 -4.14
C ILE A 121 20.18 5.39 -2.71
N MET A 122 20.84 4.22 -2.59
CA MET A 122 21.36 3.75 -1.30
C MET A 122 22.60 4.54 -0.87
N ASP A 123 22.94 4.47 0.41
CA ASP A 123 24.21 5.03 0.91
C ASP A 123 25.41 4.22 0.39
N MET A 124 26.03 4.76 -0.65
CA MET A 124 27.14 4.10 -1.34
C MET A 124 28.42 4.08 -0.50
N THR A 125 28.51 4.85 0.59
CA THR A 125 29.64 4.79 1.53
C THR A 125 29.67 3.48 2.32
N LYS A 126 28.56 2.75 2.35
CA LYS A 126 28.42 1.44 3.03
C LYS A 126 28.68 0.25 2.12
N THR A 127 28.89 0.49 0.82
CA THR A 127 29.25 -0.56 -0.12
C THR A 127 30.73 -0.96 -0.01
N PRO A 128 31.08 -2.21 -0.34
CA PRO A 128 32.48 -2.67 -0.24
C PRO A 128 33.49 -1.79 -0.98
N ILE A 129 33.12 -1.21 -2.14
CA ILE A 129 34.01 -0.35 -2.93
C ILE A 129 34.47 0.90 -2.14
N ALA A 130 33.63 1.41 -1.23
CA ALA A 130 34.00 2.61 -0.46
C ALA A 130 35.11 2.37 0.52
N SER A 131 35.29 1.14 1.01
CA SER A 131 36.36 0.73 1.92
C SER A 131 37.63 0.24 1.21
N MET A 132 37.58 0.04 -0.13
CA MET A 132 38.70 -0.45 -0.90
C MET A 132 39.68 0.68 -1.25
N PRO A 133 40.97 0.58 -0.87
CA PRO A 133 41.97 1.63 -1.15
C PRO A 133 42.04 1.98 -2.64
N GLY A 134 42.01 3.27 -2.94
CA GLY A 134 42.17 3.79 -4.30
C GLY A 134 40.92 3.76 -5.18
N ASN A 135 39.79 3.13 -4.74
CA ASN A 135 38.58 3.05 -5.55
C ASN A 135 37.66 4.26 -5.33
N VAL A 136 37.63 4.83 -4.14
CA VAL A 136 36.91 6.06 -3.82
C VAL A 136 37.92 7.07 -3.25
N PRO A 137 38.29 8.10 -4.03
CA PRO A 137 39.30 9.08 -3.61
C PRO A 137 38.87 9.88 -2.37
N ASP A 138 37.60 10.18 -2.22
CA ASP A 138 37.04 10.95 -1.11
C ASP A 138 35.71 10.34 -0.63
N PRO A 139 35.71 9.49 0.41
CA PRO A 139 34.50 8.93 0.98
C PRO A 139 33.52 9.97 1.57
N LEU A 140 34.02 11.11 2.05
CA LEU A 140 33.19 12.19 2.56
C LEU A 140 32.44 12.87 1.42
N LEU A 141 33.11 13.11 0.31
CA LEU A 141 32.46 13.63 -0.90
C LEU A 141 31.40 12.64 -1.40
N LEU A 142 31.70 11.33 -1.44
CA LEU A 142 30.74 10.31 -1.84
C LEU A 142 29.46 10.40 -0.99
N GLY A 143 29.59 10.44 0.34
CA GLY A 143 28.44 10.56 1.26
C GLY A 143 27.65 11.87 1.06
N ASN A 144 28.34 12.99 0.84
CA ASN A 144 27.72 14.28 0.56
C ASN A 144 26.94 14.28 -0.77
N LEU A 145 27.46 13.64 -1.81
CA LEU A 145 26.78 13.53 -3.09
C LEU A 145 25.51 12.67 -2.99
N VAL A 146 25.57 11.52 -2.32
CA VAL A 146 24.41 10.64 -2.08
C VAL A 146 23.33 11.37 -1.29
N SER A 147 23.69 12.01 -0.18
CA SER A 147 22.73 12.74 0.65
C SER A 147 22.12 13.94 -0.08
N SER A 148 22.91 14.69 -0.84
CA SER A 148 22.43 15.81 -1.65
C SER A 148 21.47 15.35 -2.75
N PHE A 149 21.78 14.24 -3.44
CA PHE A 149 20.89 13.67 -4.45
C PHE A 149 19.52 13.33 -3.87
N ASN A 150 19.52 12.51 -2.79
CA ASN A 150 18.27 12.07 -2.19
C ASN A 150 17.46 13.24 -1.61
N ALA A 151 18.11 14.21 -0.96
CA ALA A 151 17.43 15.38 -0.41
C ALA A 151 16.77 16.24 -1.51
N VAL A 152 17.45 16.50 -2.62
CA VAL A 152 16.90 17.24 -3.77
C VAL A 152 15.78 16.45 -4.44
N LEU A 153 15.95 15.13 -4.61
CA LEU A 153 14.91 14.28 -5.17
C LEU A 153 13.67 14.28 -4.27
N GLU A 154 13.80 14.03 -2.97
CA GLU A 154 12.68 14.06 -2.00
C GLU A 154 11.95 15.39 -2.03
N SER A 155 12.68 16.51 -2.08
CA SER A 155 12.07 17.85 -2.21
C SER A 155 11.30 18.02 -3.52
N GLY A 156 11.84 17.52 -4.64
CA GLY A 156 11.20 17.58 -5.95
C GLY A 156 9.96 16.66 -6.06
N LEU A 157 9.85 15.66 -5.19
CA LEU A 157 8.72 14.73 -5.13
C LEU A 157 7.60 15.20 -4.19
N ALA A 158 7.84 16.22 -3.37
CA ALA A 158 6.86 16.73 -2.42
C ALA A 158 5.54 17.09 -3.11
N GLY A 159 4.42 16.64 -2.56
CA GLY A 159 3.08 16.88 -3.12
C GLY A 159 2.71 16.07 -4.36
N LYS A 160 3.61 15.23 -4.90
CA LYS A 160 3.30 14.33 -6.01
C LYS A 160 2.65 13.03 -5.51
N ASN A 161 1.64 12.57 -6.22
CA ASN A 161 0.99 11.29 -5.92
C ASN A 161 1.85 10.13 -6.46
N LEU A 162 2.72 9.60 -5.61
CA LEU A 162 3.63 8.49 -5.90
C LEU A 162 4.15 7.85 -4.61
N LEU A 163 4.73 6.66 -4.71
CA LEU A 163 5.44 6.00 -3.63
C LEU A 163 6.95 6.26 -3.78
N TYR A 164 7.54 6.99 -2.85
CA TYR A 164 9.00 7.11 -2.76
C TYR A 164 9.56 6.04 -1.81
N PHE A 165 10.50 5.27 -2.32
CA PHE A 165 11.16 4.21 -1.58
C PHE A 165 12.60 4.61 -1.25
N ASN A 166 12.86 4.91 0.04
CA ASN A 166 14.17 5.33 0.52
C ASN A 166 15.06 4.12 0.82
N THR A 167 15.85 3.71 -0.18
CA THR A 167 16.76 2.57 -0.07
C THR A 167 17.91 2.82 0.89
N GLY A 168 18.29 4.07 1.16
CA GLY A 168 19.29 4.42 2.17
C GLY A 168 18.81 4.04 3.57
N LYS A 169 17.60 4.45 3.95
CA LYS A 169 16.99 4.08 5.24
C LYS A 169 16.80 2.57 5.38
N MET A 170 16.42 1.91 4.29
CA MET A 170 16.32 0.45 4.29
C MET A 170 17.67 -0.21 4.55
N LEU A 171 18.72 0.22 3.85
CA LEU A 171 20.07 -0.29 4.03
C LEU A 171 20.53 -0.10 5.49
N ASP A 172 20.31 1.08 6.07
CA ASP A 172 20.61 1.37 7.46
C ASP A 172 19.91 0.42 8.44
N THR A 173 18.62 0.17 8.19
CA THR A 173 17.80 -0.73 9.01
C THR A 173 18.32 -2.16 8.96
N VAL A 174 18.69 -2.64 7.78
CA VAL A 174 19.25 -3.99 7.59
C VAL A 174 20.64 -4.11 8.24
N ILE A 175 21.51 -3.12 8.06
CA ILE A 175 22.86 -3.13 8.66
C ILE A 175 22.79 -3.04 10.19
N ALA A 176 21.82 -2.35 10.75
CA ALA A 176 21.64 -2.25 12.20
C ALA A 176 21.28 -3.60 12.86
N ASN A 177 20.63 -4.51 12.13
CA ASN A 177 20.25 -5.84 12.65
C ASN A 177 20.31 -6.91 11.56
N PRO A 178 21.50 -7.22 11.01
CA PRO A 178 21.64 -8.04 9.82
C PRO A 178 21.10 -9.46 9.99
N ALA A 179 21.29 -10.06 11.16
CA ALA A 179 20.82 -11.43 11.45
C ALA A 179 19.29 -11.58 11.34
N ALA A 180 18.51 -10.56 11.70
CA ALA A 180 17.06 -10.56 11.57
C ALA A 180 16.62 -10.64 10.09
N TYR A 181 17.43 -10.14 9.17
CA TYR A 181 17.21 -10.18 7.74
C TYR A 181 17.90 -11.32 7.01
N GLY A 182 18.57 -12.23 7.76
CA GLY A 182 19.25 -13.41 7.23
C GLY A 182 20.68 -13.15 6.74
N PHE A 183 21.28 -12.00 7.05
CA PHE A 183 22.65 -11.69 6.65
C PHE A 183 23.65 -12.04 7.75
N THR A 184 24.76 -12.66 7.35
CA THR A 184 25.93 -12.92 8.21
C THR A 184 27.11 -12.00 7.90
N ASN A 185 27.06 -11.31 6.74
CA ASN A 185 28.08 -10.35 6.33
C ASN A 185 27.41 -9.16 5.62
N VAL A 186 27.72 -7.95 6.06
CA VAL A 186 27.17 -6.69 5.55
C VAL A 186 28.23 -5.71 5.07
N THR A 187 29.49 -6.14 5.00
CA THR A 187 30.65 -5.30 4.66
C THR A 187 31.41 -5.78 3.43
N ASP A 188 31.46 -7.08 3.22
CA ASP A 188 32.25 -7.66 2.14
C ASP A 188 31.38 -8.04 0.94
N ALA A 189 32.01 -8.14 -0.21
CA ALA A 189 31.40 -8.64 -1.43
C ALA A 189 31.36 -10.18 -1.44
N ALA A 190 30.27 -10.78 -1.88
CA ALA A 190 30.16 -12.23 -2.08
C ALA A 190 31.11 -12.71 -3.19
N THR A 191 31.38 -11.86 -4.19
CA THR A 191 32.36 -12.10 -5.26
C THR A 191 33.20 -10.85 -5.51
N SER A 192 34.45 -11.03 -5.88
CA SER A 192 35.34 -9.95 -6.33
C SER A 192 35.06 -9.51 -7.78
N SER A 193 34.34 -10.29 -8.54
CA SER A 193 33.97 -10.00 -9.93
C SER A 193 32.76 -9.10 -9.98
N SER A 194 32.85 -7.96 -10.65
CA SER A 194 31.70 -7.09 -10.90
C SER A 194 30.69 -7.82 -11.79
N LEU A 195 29.42 -7.85 -11.36
CA LEU A 195 28.33 -8.55 -12.04
C LEU A 195 28.51 -10.09 -12.17
N GLY A 196 29.45 -10.67 -11.42
CA GLY A 196 29.64 -12.11 -11.35
C GLY A 196 28.71 -12.78 -10.33
N HIS A 197 28.41 -14.07 -10.58
CA HIS A 197 27.79 -14.91 -9.55
C HIS A 197 28.81 -15.28 -8.49
N ALA A 198 28.42 -15.36 -7.23
CA ALA A 198 29.26 -15.87 -6.18
C ALA A 198 29.61 -17.33 -6.48
N PRO A 199 30.89 -17.74 -6.33
CA PRO A 199 31.28 -19.14 -6.47
C PRO A 199 30.58 -20.05 -5.44
N ASP A 200 30.20 -19.48 -4.31
CA ASP A 200 29.47 -20.16 -3.24
C ASP A 200 28.03 -19.65 -3.20
N PRO A 201 27.03 -20.48 -3.54
CA PRO A 201 25.61 -20.10 -3.49
C PRO A 201 25.15 -19.64 -2.10
N GLY A 202 25.81 -20.10 -1.02
CA GLY A 202 25.53 -19.66 0.35
C GLY A 202 25.85 -18.19 0.57
N LYS A 203 26.86 -17.66 -0.09
CA LYS A 203 27.21 -16.23 0.01
C LYS A 203 26.19 -15.33 -0.67
N GLU A 204 25.54 -15.77 -1.72
CA GLU A 204 24.51 -14.97 -2.43
C GLU A 204 23.31 -14.64 -1.54
N THR A 205 23.02 -15.48 -0.58
CA THR A 205 21.91 -15.29 0.38
C THR A 205 22.36 -14.76 1.75
N ALA A 206 23.62 -15.02 2.12
CA ALA A 206 24.17 -14.65 3.43
C ALA A 206 24.89 -13.30 3.46
N TYR A 207 25.34 -12.81 2.30
CA TYR A 207 26.04 -11.53 2.17
C TYR A 207 25.05 -10.45 1.70
N LEU A 208 25.21 -9.24 2.26
CA LEU A 208 24.40 -8.09 1.85
C LEU A 208 24.73 -7.62 0.43
N PHE A 209 25.99 -7.70 0.04
CA PHE A 209 26.48 -7.28 -1.27
C PHE A 209 26.90 -8.47 -2.13
N ALA A 210 26.35 -8.52 -3.35
CA ALA A 210 26.72 -9.52 -4.35
C ALA A 210 28.17 -9.29 -4.85
N ASP A 211 28.50 -8.05 -5.15
CA ASP A 211 29.81 -7.58 -5.54
C ASP A 211 30.20 -6.29 -4.80
N ILE A 212 31.25 -5.61 -5.25
CA ILE A 212 31.74 -4.41 -4.56
C ILE A 212 30.79 -3.20 -4.60
N ARG A 213 29.70 -3.24 -5.36
CA ARG A 213 28.75 -2.13 -5.58
C ARG A 213 27.29 -2.53 -5.43
N HIS A 214 26.94 -3.75 -5.82
CA HIS A 214 25.57 -4.16 -5.98
C HIS A 214 25.06 -5.00 -4.80
N PRO A 215 23.83 -4.76 -4.33
CA PRO A 215 23.21 -5.60 -3.34
C PRO A 215 23.00 -7.04 -3.83
N SER A 216 22.91 -7.97 -2.91
CA SER A 216 22.66 -9.39 -3.19
C SER A 216 21.21 -9.66 -3.59
N ALA A 217 20.97 -10.86 -4.10
CA ALA A 217 19.62 -11.33 -4.41
C ALA A 217 18.70 -11.31 -3.18
N GLN A 218 19.22 -11.67 -1.99
CA GLN A 218 18.47 -11.62 -0.74
C GLN A 218 18.06 -10.18 -0.39
N PHE A 219 18.93 -9.18 -0.55
CA PHE A 219 18.57 -7.79 -0.31
C PHE A 219 17.51 -7.30 -1.31
N HIS A 220 17.63 -7.65 -2.58
CA HIS A 220 16.61 -7.34 -3.59
C HIS A 220 15.26 -7.97 -3.26
N LYS A 221 15.24 -9.20 -2.73
CA LYS A 221 14.03 -9.85 -2.25
C LYS A 221 13.38 -9.04 -1.12
N ILE A 222 14.15 -8.69 -0.09
CA ILE A 222 13.64 -7.89 1.04
C ILE A 222 13.12 -6.52 0.56
N MET A 223 13.84 -5.88 -0.37
CA MET A 223 13.39 -4.62 -0.99
C MET A 223 12.04 -4.78 -1.70
N SER A 224 11.87 -5.85 -2.47
CA SER A 224 10.62 -6.13 -3.16
C SER A 224 9.46 -6.40 -2.20
N GLU A 225 9.70 -7.12 -1.12
CA GLU A 225 8.72 -7.41 -0.07
C GLU A 225 8.31 -6.12 0.67
N TRP A 226 9.25 -5.22 0.92
CA TRP A 226 8.97 -3.94 1.55
C TRP A 226 8.12 -3.03 0.65
N ILE A 227 8.49 -2.93 -0.63
CA ILE A 227 7.70 -2.20 -1.64
C ILE A 227 6.29 -2.79 -1.72
N TYR A 228 6.17 -4.11 -1.84
CA TYR A 228 4.89 -4.81 -1.91
C TYR A 228 4.03 -4.54 -0.68
N SER A 229 4.60 -4.66 0.51
CA SER A 229 3.90 -4.34 1.77
C SER A 229 3.38 -2.90 1.80
N SER A 230 4.15 -1.94 1.26
CA SER A 230 3.73 -0.53 1.18
C SER A 230 2.56 -0.32 0.22
N LEU A 231 2.55 -1.02 -0.92
CA LEU A 231 1.44 -1.00 -1.88
C LEU A 231 0.16 -1.64 -1.32
N GLU A 232 0.28 -2.75 -0.60
CA GLU A 232 -0.87 -3.40 0.03
C GLU A 232 -1.46 -2.56 1.17
N GLY A 233 -0.70 -1.69 1.80
CA GLY A 233 -1.17 -0.83 2.88
C GLY A 233 -2.43 -0.03 2.50
N ALA A 234 -2.47 0.52 1.30
CA ALA A 234 -3.61 1.29 0.80
C ALA A 234 -4.88 0.43 0.63
N SER A 235 -4.75 -0.80 0.11
CA SER A 235 -5.90 -1.72 -0.06
C SER A 235 -6.46 -2.19 1.27
N ARG A 236 -5.61 -2.34 2.30
CA ARG A 236 -6.02 -2.72 3.66
C ARG A 236 -6.80 -1.60 4.34
N VAL A 237 -6.40 -0.34 4.17
CA VAL A 237 -7.17 0.81 4.67
C VAL A 237 -8.57 0.83 4.03
N GLY A 238 -8.68 0.59 2.73
CA GLY A 238 -9.95 0.45 2.04
C GLY A 238 -10.85 -0.66 2.62
N THR A 239 -10.24 -1.78 3.05
CA THR A 239 -10.97 -2.90 3.67
C THR A 239 -11.60 -2.51 5.01
N MET A 240 -10.99 -1.60 5.79
CA MET A 240 -11.53 -1.13 7.07
C MET A 240 -12.92 -0.51 6.91
N SER A 241 -13.20 0.18 5.80
CA SER A 241 -14.52 0.78 5.54
C SER A 241 -15.62 -0.23 5.24
N LEU A 242 -15.28 -1.46 4.82
CA LEU A 242 -16.26 -2.51 4.50
C LEU A 242 -16.81 -3.21 5.75
N VAL A 243 -16.10 -3.17 6.86
CA VAL A 243 -16.46 -3.83 8.11
C VAL A 243 -17.72 -3.24 8.73
N PRO A 244 -17.86 -1.91 8.91
CA PRO A 244 -19.06 -1.30 9.49
C PRO A 244 -20.30 -1.51 8.62
N LEU A 245 -20.15 -1.51 7.29
CA LEU A 245 -21.27 -1.74 6.36
C LEU A 245 -21.96 -3.08 6.59
N GLY A 246 -21.19 -4.12 6.93
CA GLY A 246 -21.76 -5.42 7.29
C GLY A 246 -22.50 -5.41 8.63
N ARG A 247 -22.05 -4.58 9.57
CA ARG A 247 -22.61 -4.48 10.94
C ARG A 247 -23.89 -3.66 11.01
N SER A 248 -24.04 -2.60 10.24
CA SER A 248 -25.26 -1.80 10.18
C SER A 248 -26.50 -2.67 9.93
N GLY A 249 -26.36 -3.73 9.14
CA GLY A 249 -27.41 -4.71 8.89
C GLY A 249 -27.88 -5.46 10.15
N ALA A 250 -27.00 -5.75 11.11
CA ALA A 250 -27.39 -6.40 12.37
C ALA A 250 -28.26 -5.47 13.23
N GLN A 251 -27.85 -4.21 13.38
CA GLN A 251 -28.57 -3.19 14.11
C GLN A 251 -29.93 -2.91 13.49
N TRP A 252 -30.03 -2.85 12.16
CA TRP A 252 -31.27 -2.65 11.45
C TRP A 252 -32.22 -3.84 11.57
N ARG A 253 -31.72 -5.08 11.63
CA ARG A 253 -32.57 -6.28 11.88
C ARG A 253 -33.27 -6.21 13.23
N SER A 254 -32.59 -5.72 14.27
CA SER A 254 -33.21 -5.54 15.58
C SER A 254 -34.38 -4.56 15.54
N ILE A 255 -34.26 -3.46 14.81
CA ILE A 255 -35.32 -2.47 14.61
C ILE A 255 -36.43 -3.01 13.70
N ASP A 256 -36.09 -3.81 12.68
CA ASP A 256 -37.12 -4.52 11.84
C ASP A 256 -38.00 -5.42 12.69
N GLY A 257 -37.46 -6.09 13.68
CA GLY A 257 -38.21 -6.88 14.65
C GLY A 257 -39.27 -6.02 15.40
N ARG A 258 -38.92 -4.76 15.76
CA ARG A 258 -39.86 -3.81 16.39
C ARG A 258 -40.95 -3.35 15.43
N PHE A 259 -40.60 -3.08 14.17
CA PHE A 259 -41.59 -2.79 13.15
C PHE A 259 -42.58 -3.94 12.96
N ASN A 260 -42.10 -5.18 12.91
CA ASN A 260 -42.95 -6.35 12.79
C ASN A 260 -43.92 -6.50 13.97
N GLN A 261 -43.47 -6.26 15.21
CA GLN A 261 -44.34 -6.29 16.39
C GLN A 261 -45.49 -5.26 16.29
N PHE A 262 -45.20 -4.06 15.86
CA PHE A 262 -46.22 -3.03 15.65
C PHE A 262 -47.17 -3.37 14.51
N GLN A 263 -46.65 -3.84 13.39
CA GLN A 263 -47.43 -4.06 12.18
C GLN A 263 -48.34 -5.30 12.25
N ASN A 264 -47.79 -6.41 12.76
CA ASN A 264 -48.45 -7.72 12.68
C ASN A 264 -49.03 -8.18 14.00
N PHE A 265 -48.50 -7.72 15.14
CA PHE A 265 -48.97 -8.16 16.45
C PHE A 265 -49.63 -7.06 17.27
N GLY A 266 -49.88 -5.88 16.65
CA GLY A 266 -50.68 -4.82 17.23
C GLY A 266 -50.12 -4.20 18.52
N TYR A 267 -48.81 -4.08 18.62
CA TYR A 267 -48.19 -3.41 19.76
C TYR A 267 -48.69 -1.98 19.93
N LYS A 268 -49.23 -1.67 21.13
CA LYS A 268 -49.89 -0.38 21.46
C LYS A 268 -49.21 0.32 22.65
N GLY A 269 -48.05 -0.17 23.07
CA GLY A 269 -47.38 0.29 24.27
C GLY A 269 -46.36 1.38 24.03
N GLN A 270 -45.71 1.73 25.10
CA GLN A 270 -44.45 2.48 25.10
C GLN A 270 -43.53 1.82 26.12
N GLY A 271 -42.21 1.89 25.88
CA GLY A 271 -41.28 1.29 26.82
C GLY A 271 -39.83 1.28 26.35
N PHE A 272 -38.99 0.86 27.25
CA PHE A 272 -37.61 0.56 26.94
C PHE A 272 -37.49 -0.89 26.46
N PHE A 273 -36.55 -1.10 25.57
CA PHE A 273 -36.12 -2.43 25.16
C PHE A 273 -34.61 -2.54 25.10
N VAL A 274 -34.13 -3.75 25.24
CA VAL A 274 -32.71 -4.11 25.07
C VAL A 274 -32.64 -5.30 24.14
N THR A 275 -31.73 -5.26 23.19
CA THR A 275 -31.47 -6.38 22.27
C THR A 275 -29.99 -6.54 22.04
N GLY A 276 -29.54 -7.76 21.90
CA GLY A 276 -28.16 -8.08 21.55
C GLY A 276 -28.10 -8.82 20.22
N ASP A 277 -27.01 -8.64 19.51
CA ASP A 277 -26.72 -9.35 18.28
C ASP A 277 -25.30 -9.91 18.34
N TYR A 278 -25.14 -11.10 17.78
CA TYR A 278 -23.86 -11.75 17.58
C TYR A 278 -23.83 -12.29 16.15
N ALA A 279 -22.88 -11.86 15.36
CA ALA A 279 -22.79 -12.25 13.97
C ALA A 279 -21.34 -12.47 13.53
N SER A 280 -21.12 -13.52 12.75
CA SER A 280 -19.91 -13.69 11.96
C SER A 280 -19.98 -12.88 10.68
N SER A 281 -18.87 -12.40 10.23
CA SER A 281 -18.73 -11.75 8.94
C SER A 281 -17.54 -12.36 8.21
N GLN A 282 -17.81 -12.92 7.05
CA GLN A 282 -16.77 -13.48 6.17
C GLN A 282 -16.91 -12.85 4.80
N LYS A 283 -15.81 -12.38 4.25
CA LYS A 283 -15.72 -11.84 2.89
C LYS A 283 -14.49 -12.40 2.22
N ASP A 284 -14.65 -12.87 1.01
CA ASP A 284 -13.55 -13.34 0.17
C ASP A 284 -12.68 -12.16 -0.30
N ALA A 285 -11.42 -12.47 -0.62
CA ALA A 285 -10.51 -11.50 -1.22
C ALA A 285 -11.06 -11.02 -2.57
N TYR A 286 -11.06 -9.71 -2.79
CA TYR A 286 -11.57 -9.11 -4.02
C TYR A 286 -10.75 -7.88 -4.43
N ALA A 287 -10.42 -7.79 -5.71
CA ALA A 287 -9.76 -6.63 -6.33
C ALA A 287 -8.51 -6.11 -5.56
N GLY A 288 -7.70 -7.03 -5.02
CA GLY A 288 -6.49 -6.70 -4.26
C GLY A 288 -6.74 -6.42 -2.77
N ALA A 289 -8.00 -6.40 -2.31
CA ALA A 289 -8.31 -6.39 -0.88
C ALA A 289 -8.19 -7.80 -0.30
N PRO A 290 -7.65 -7.96 0.93
CA PRO A 290 -7.58 -9.25 1.59
C PRO A 290 -8.97 -9.79 1.91
N SER A 291 -9.07 -11.12 2.09
CA SER A 291 -10.25 -11.68 2.74
C SER A 291 -10.35 -11.20 4.18
N VAL A 292 -11.58 -11.11 4.67
CA VAL A 292 -11.88 -10.65 6.03
C VAL A 292 -12.71 -11.72 6.71
N ASP A 293 -12.27 -12.18 7.86
CA ASP A 293 -12.98 -13.14 8.69
C ASP A 293 -13.01 -12.64 10.13
N GLY A 294 -14.17 -12.67 10.75
CA GLY A 294 -14.32 -12.25 12.11
C GLY A 294 -15.75 -12.36 12.61
N PHE A 295 -15.89 -12.07 13.86
CA PHE A 295 -17.20 -12.02 14.50
C PHE A 295 -17.32 -10.75 15.34
N GLY A 296 -18.55 -10.33 15.55
CA GLY A 296 -18.80 -9.17 16.37
C GLY A 296 -20.07 -9.30 17.17
N SER A 297 -20.12 -8.59 18.26
CA SER A 297 -21.26 -8.47 19.13
C SER A 297 -21.73 -7.02 19.21
N SER A 298 -23.03 -6.83 19.44
CA SER A 298 -23.59 -5.53 19.75
C SER A 298 -24.68 -5.62 20.81
N LEU A 299 -24.80 -4.54 21.56
CA LEU A 299 -25.89 -4.32 22.50
C LEU A 299 -26.60 -3.03 22.10
N ILE A 300 -27.91 -3.07 21.99
CA ILE A 300 -28.74 -1.96 21.59
C ILE A 300 -29.79 -1.74 22.67
N MET A 301 -29.87 -0.54 23.17
CA MET A 301 -30.93 -0.08 24.07
C MET A 301 -31.79 0.96 23.36
N GLY A 302 -33.09 0.86 23.49
CA GLY A 302 -34.00 1.80 22.82
C GLY A 302 -35.20 2.15 23.68
N TYR A 303 -35.83 3.24 23.28
CA TYR A 303 -37.16 3.62 23.73
C TYR A 303 -38.07 3.78 22.54
N GLU A 304 -39.29 3.24 22.65
CA GLU A 304 -40.27 3.23 21.60
C GLU A 304 -41.65 3.57 22.10
N LYS A 305 -42.50 4.08 21.20
CA LYS A 305 -43.87 4.43 21.50
C LYS A 305 -44.77 4.24 20.31
N ALA A 306 -45.92 3.61 20.53
CA ALA A 306 -47.04 3.60 19.61
C ALA A 306 -47.98 4.80 19.88
N PHE A 307 -48.26 5.56 18.84
CA PHE A 307 -49.21 6.68 18.86
C PHE A 307 -50.50 6.21 18.18
N GLY A 308 -51.34 5.50 18.95
CA GLY A 308 -52.50 4.80 18.43
C GLY A 308 -52.08 3.60 17.57
N ASP A 309 -52.97 3.26 16.62
CA ASP A 309 -52.81 2.09 15.74
C ASP A 309 -52.05 2.41 14.44
N GLN A 310 -51.70 3.66 14.20
CA GLN A 310 -51.19 4.11 12.91
C GLN A 310 -49.70 4.49 12.93
N LEU A 311 -49.23 5.09 14.01
CA LEU A 311 -47.85 5.59 14.08
C LEU A 311 -47.07 4.91 15.21
N PHE A 312 -45.89 4.46 14.91
CA PHE A 312 -44.92 3.92 15.86
C PHE A 312 -43.55 4.56 15.62
N ALA A 313 -42.88 5.00 16.67
CA ALA A 313 -41.59 5.63 16.55
C ALA A 313 -40.71 5.33 17.77
N GLY A 314 -39.40 5.43 17.60
CA GLY A 314 -38.44 5.22 18.66
C GLY A 314 -37.03 5.71 18.32
N VAL A 315 -36.19 5.63 19.35
CA VAL A 315 -34.76 5.94 19.26
C VAL A 315 -33.96 4.82 19.90
N THR A 316 -32.74 4.59 19.42
CA THR A 316 -31.83 3.60 20.00
C THR A 316 -30.43 4.16 20.17
N LEU A 317 -29.75 3.71 21.21
CA LEU A 317 -28.31 3.82 21.39
C LEU A 317 -27.72 2.42 21.38
N GLY A 318 -26.77 2.17 20.50
CA GLY A 318 -26.09 0.90 20.35
C GLY A 318 -24.59 1.02 20.59
N TYR A 319 -24.00 -0.05 21.13
CA TYR A 319 -22.55 -0.24 21.16
C TYR A 319 -22.22 -1.57 20.51
N GLY A 320 -21.23 -1.58 19.65
CA GLY A 320 -20.74 -2.77 18.96
C GLY A 320 -19.23 -2.89 19.00
N ASN A 321 -18.74 -4.13 19.01
CA ASN A 321 -17.33 -4.47 18.91
C ASN A 321 -17.15 -5.62 17.92
N ALA A 322 -16.14 -5.55 17.07
CA ALA A 322 -15.83 -6.62 16.13
C ALA A 322 -14.33 -6.68 15.80
N PRO A 323 -13.62 -7.71 16.28
CA PRO A 323 -12.31 -8.06 15.75
C PRO A 323 -12.45 -8.83 14.43
N PHE A 324 -11.54 -8.54 13.49
CA PHE A 324 -11.44 -9.20 12.19
C PHE A 324 -10.01 -9.55 11.88
N ASP A 325 -9.81 -10.76 11.35
CA ASP A 325 -8.55 -11.20 10.79
C ASP A 325 -8.50 -10.89 9.28
N LEU A 326 -7.38 -10.37 8.83
CA LEU A 326 -7.08 -10.19 7.43
C LEU A 326 -6.39 -11.45 6.90
N GLY A 327 -6.94 -12.04 5.84
CA GLY A 327 -6.47 -13.29 5.27
C GLY A 327 -4.99 -13.26 4.89
N ASN A 328 -4.39 -14.45 4.72
CA ASN A 328 -2.96 -14.62 4.44
C ASN A 328 -2.04 -14.05 5.55
N ASN A 329 -2.49 -14.10 6.81
CA ASN A 329 -1.74 -13.57 7.95
C ASN A 329 -1.33 -12.09 7.79
N GLN A 330 -2.14 -11.30 7.09
CA GLN A 330 -1.81 -9.90 6.81
C GLN A 330 -2.03 -8.98 8.00
N GLY A 331 -2.68 -9.44 9.05
CA GLY A 331 -2.90 -8.69 10.28
C GLY A 331 -4.33 -8.76 10.78
N THR A 332 -4.68 -7.83 11.66
CA THR A 332 -5.99 -7.76 12.30
C THR A 332 -6.52 -6.34 12.29
N VAL A 333 -7.84 -6.19 12.28
CA VAL A 333 -8.53 -4.92 12.49
C VAL A 333 -9.55 -5.14 13.61
N LYS A 334 -9.47 -4.32 14.64
CA LYS A 334 -10.52 -4.21 15.65
C LYS A 334 -11.30 -2.95 15.40
N TYR A 335 -12.58 -3.02 15.63
CA TYR A 335 -13.48 -1.91 15.41
C TYR A 335 -14.49 -1.83 16.56
N ASN A 336 -14.68 -0.63 17.09
CA ASN A 336 -15.69 -0.29 18.08
C ASN A 336 -16.63 0.75 17.47
N GLU A 337 -17.92 0.61 17.75
CA GLU A 337 -18.96 1.47 17.24
C GLU A 337 -19.89 1.95 18.35
N TRP A 338 -20.16 3.25 18.38
CA TRP A 338 -21.33 3.81 19.02
C TRP A 338 -22.33 4.27 17.95
N ALA A 339 -23.57 3.88 18.06
CA ALA A 339 -24.58 4.19 17.06
C ALA A 339 -25.85 4.76 17.68
N LEU A 340 -26.30 5.87 17.14
CA LEU A 340 -27.58 6.50 17.48
C LEU A 340 -28.53 6.31 16.30
N SER A 341 -29.72 5.76 16.55
CA SER A 341 -30.73 5.60 15.51
C SER A 341 -32.05 6.22 15.90
N ALA A 342 -32.76 6.70 14.89
CA ALA A 342 -34.18 7.08 14.99
C ALA A 342 -34.99 6.30 13.95
N PHE A 343 -36.15 5.80 14.36
CA PHE A 343 -36.98 4.99 13.48
C PHE A 343 -38.45 5.32 13.64
N ALA A 344 -39.21 5.13 12.56
CA ALA A 344 -40.66 5.29 12.58
C ALA A 344 -41.34 4.33 11.58
N SER A 345 -42.57 3.92 11.91
CA SER A 345 -43.47 3.16 11.06
C SER A 345 -44.82 3.86 11.03
N GLN A 346 -45.35 4.10 9.82
CA GLN A 346 -46.68 4.68 9.59
C GLN A 346 -47.53 3.68 8.82
N LYS A 347 -48.74 3.40 9.33
CA LYS A 347 -49.77 2.59 8.66
C LYS A 347 -50.81 3.46 7.99
N PHE A 348 -51.26 3.01 6.82
CA PHE A 348 -52.35 3.58 6.03
C PHE A 348 -53.31 2.44 5.65
N GLY A 349 -54.13 1.99 6.61
CA GLY A 349 -54.91 0.75 6.46
C GLY A 349 -53.99 -0.48 6.41
N ALA A 350 -54.07 -1.24 5.32
CA ALA A 350 -53.21 -2.39 5.11
C ALA A 350 -51.81 -2.03 4.57
N PHE A 351 -51.60 -0.82 4.09
CA PHE A 351 -50.34 -0.33 3.60
C PHE A 351 -49.49 0.28 4.75
N TYR A 352 -48.17 0.13 4.68
CA TYR A 352 -47.26 0.74 5.67
C TYR A 352 -45.97 1.24 5.05
N VAL A 353 -45.38 2.22 5.70
CA VAL A 353 -44.05 2.79 5.39
C VAL A 353 -43.19 2.78 6.66
N ASN A 354 -41.99 2.23 6.59
CA ASN A 354 -41.00 2.29 7.66
C ASN A 354 -39.83 3.14 7.22
N GLY A 355 -39.30 3.91 8.15
CA GLY A 355 -38.08 4.68 8.00
C GLY A 355 -37.13 4.48 9.18
N LEU A 356 -35.86 4.43 8.91
CA LEU A 356 -34.78 4.32 9.90
C LEU A 356 -33.59 5.16 9.45
N ALA A 357 -33.05 5.97 10.32
CA ALA A 357 -31.78 6.69 10.14
C ALA A 357 -30.84 6.36 11.30
N THR A 358 -29.58 6.12 10.99
CA THR A 358 -28.55 5.79 11.96
C THR A 358 -27.31 6.65 11.70
N TYR A 359 -26.70 7.17 12.76
CA TYR A 359 -25.39 7.77 12.75
C TYR A 359 -24.48 7.00 13.71
N SER A 360 -23.28 6.64 13.25
CA SER A 360 -22.33 5.85 14.01
C SER A 360 -20.98 6.53 14.09
N TRP A 361 -20.37 6.50 15.26
CA TRP A 361 -18.98 6.86 15.53
C TRP A 361 -18.16 5.59 15.57
N LEU A 362 -17.07 5.57 14.84
CA LEU A 362 -16.25 4.39 14.60
C LEU A 362 -14.81 4.63 15.07
N ASP A 363 -14.32 3.77 15.96
CA ASP A 363 -12.92 3.72 16.36
C ASP A 363 -12.28 2.42 15.84
N TYR A 364 -11.13 2.54 15.18
CA TYR A 364 -10.41 1.42 14.60
C TYR A 364 -9.01 1.28 15.21
N GLU A 365 -8.65 0.06 15.55
CA GLU A 365 -7.29 -0.36 15.84
C GLU A 365 -6.87 -1.34 14.75
N SER A 366 -5.75 -1.09 14.08
CA SER A 366 -5.22 -1.98 13.05
C SER A 366 -3.84 -2.47 13.43
N LYS A 367 -3.59 -3.74 13.16
CA LYS A 367 -2.26 -4.35 13.22
C LYS A 367 -1.96 -4.95 11.86
N ARG A 368 -0.89 -4.49 11.23
CA ARG A 368 -0.41 -4.98 9.94
C ARG A 368 0.82 -5.84 10.14
N ASN A 369 0.78 -7.09 9.70
CA ASN A 369 1.94 -7.97 9.66
C ASN A 369 2.74 -7.72 8.38
N ILE A 370 4.06 -7.66 8.51
CA ILE A 370 5.02 -7.38 7.43
C ILE A 370 6.08 -8.46 7.47
N ALA A 371 6.23 -9.20 6.37
CA ALA A 371 7.32 -10.15 6.18
C ALA A 371 8.42 -9.50 5.34
N LEU A 372 9.65 -9.54 5.83
CA LEU A 372 10.84 -8.97 5.20
C LEU A 372 11.98 -10.00 5.26
N GLY A 373 12.04 -10.90 4.28
CA GLY A 373 12.89 -12.07 4.35
C GLY A 373 12.53 -12.97 5.53
N PRO A 374 13.48 -13.32 6.39
CA PRO A 374 13.20 -14.10 7.61
C PRO A 374 12.49 -13.30 8.72
N LEU A 375 12.57 -11.96 8.68
CA LEU A 375 11.97 -11.10 9.69
C LEU A 375 10.46 -11.00 9.50
N ASN A 376 9.71 -11.31 10.56
CA ASN A 376 8.29 -10.98 10.68
C ASN A 376 8.14 -9.86 11.70
N THR A 377 7.61 -8.74 11.25
CA THR A 377 7.33 -7.56 12.09
C THR A 377 5.89 -7.14 11.95
N SER A 378 5.45 -6.20 12.77
CA SER A 378 4.10 -5.65 12.66
C SER A 378 4.11 -4.16 12.95
N GLU A 379 3.24 -3.44 12.26
CA GLU A 379 2.92 -2.05 12.52
C GLU A 379 1.51 -1.94 13.08
N GLN A 380 1.29 -1.00 13.97
CA GLN A 380 -0.01 -0.72 14.56
C GLN A 380 -0.39 0.73 14.27
N GLY A 381 -1.69 0.96 14.15
CA GLY A 381 -2.23 2.29 13.93
C GLY A 381 -3.69 2.35 14.32
N ASP A 382 -4.11 3.53 14.74
CA ASP A 382 -5.48 3.84 15.13
C ASP A 382 -6.05 4.88 14.19
N THR A 383 -7.34 4.79 13.92
CA THR A 383 -8.04 5.81 13.15
C THR A 383 -9.50 5.87 13.57
N ARG A 384 -10.17 6.95 13.22
CA ARG A 384 -11.58 7.19 13.48
C ARG A 384 -12.34 7.45 12.20
N GLY A 385 -13.61 7.16 12.23
CA GLY A 385 -14.51 7.46 11.13
C GLY A 385 -15.95 7.64 11.62
N ASP A 386 -16.77 8.09 10.71
CA ASP A 386 -18.20 8.24 10.92
C ASP A 386 -18.97 7.52 9.82
N GLN A 387 -20.14 7.02 10.16
CA GLN A 387 -21.04 6.40 9.20
C GLN A 387 -22.45 6.95 9.36
N PHE A 388 -23.08 7.24 8.25
CA PHE A 388 -24.51 7.58 8.18
C PHE A 388 -25.24 6.56 7.32
N GLY A 389 -26.35 6.04 7.81
CA GLY A 389 -27.18 5.07 7.11
C GLY A 389 -28.67 5.44 7.17
N VAL A 390 -29.36 5.19 6.07
CA VAL A 390 -30.81 5.36 5.98
C VAL A 390 -31.43 4.09 5.38
N LYS A 391 -32.55 3.64 5.93
CA LYS A 391 -33.31 2.53 5.41
C LYS A 391 -34.79 2.94 5.27
N GLY A 392 -35.38 2.65 4.13
CA GLY A 392 -36.80 2.78 3.86
C GLY A 392 -37.40 1.43 3.48
N GLN A 393 -38.60 1.16 3.95
CA GLN A 393 -39.37 -0.03 3.59
C GLN A 393 -40.82 0.38 3.32
N ILE A 394 -41.41 -0.21 2.31
CA ILE A 394 -42.83 -0.08 1.95
C ILE A 394 -43.41 -1.48 1.89
N GLY A 395 -44.57 -1.68 2.47
CA GLY A 395 -45.24 -2.99 2.43
C GLY A 395 -46.73 -2.91 2.56
N TYR A 396 -47.36 -4.04 2.29
CA TYR A 396 -48.80 -4.21 2.34
C TYR A 396 -49.15 -5.50 3.07
N ASN A 397 -49.99 -5.41 4.10
CA ASN A 397 -50.48 -6.57 4.85
C ASN A 397 -51.73 -7.07 4.19
N PHE A 398 -51.70 -8.30 3.68
CA PHE A 398 -52.89 -8.97 3.14
C PHE A 398 -53.16 -10.24 3.94
N THR A 399 -54.45 -10.48 4.19
CA THR A 399 -54.91 -11.68 4.88
C THR A 399 -55.33 -12.70 3.84
N LEU A 400 -54.60 -13.79 3.70
CA LEU A 400 -54.96 -14.94 2.87
C LEU A 400 -55.90 -15.85 3.68
N GLY A 401 -57.24 -15.58 3.61
CA GLY A 401 -58.24 -16.49 4.14
C GLY A 401 -57.97 -17.05 5.54
N ASN A 402 -58.89 -17.74 6.18
CA ASN A 402 -58.73 -18.40 7.48
C ASN A 402 -57.74 -19.61 7.43
N ILE A 403 -56.60 -19.51 6.83
CA ILE A 403 -55.56 -20.53 6.83
C ILE A 403 -54.49 -20.13 7.84
N ILE A 404 -54.79 -20.48 9.05
CA ILE A 404 -54.00 -21.16 10.10
C ILE A 404 -52.59 -20.62 10.35
N HIS A 405 -52.44 -20.06 11.43
CA HIS A 405 -51.57 -20.02 12.62
C HIS A 405 -50.33 -20.92 12.60
#